data_305e5bd85943feef85db57b6d656f3f9
#
_entry.id   305e5bd85943feef85db57b6d656f3f9
#
_cell.length_a   1.000
_cell.length_b   1.000
_cell.length_c   1.000
_cell.angle_alpha   90.00
_cell.angle_beta   90.00
_cell.angle_gamma   90.00
#
_symmetry.space_group_name_H-M   'P 1'
#
loop_
_entity.id
_entity.type
_entity.pdbx_description
1 polymer ?
#
loop_
_entity_poly.entity_id
_entity_poly.type
_entity_poly.pdbx_seq_one_letter_code
_entity_poly.pdbx_strand_id
1 'polypeptide(L)'
;MKVYINYDGNAACRVILQEQLERLEIQYQLFDLGEIEISDEISEETFEELQNALNKYSIYILNSQKSQLIQRIKDAIVEMIFEKDKMPITTISHYLSDKLNLSYGYLSNVFSEYTYTSIENFIIIQKIEKAKKLIIEEELTLTEISF
;
A
#
# COMPACT_ATOMS: atom_id res chain seq x y z
N MET A 1 -8.32 0.72 33.58
CA MET A 1 -9.22 0.33 32.47
C MET A 1 -8.38 -0.27 31.35
N LYS A 2 -8.81 -1.38 30.75
CA LYS A 2 -8.17 -1.94 29.54
C LYS A 2 -9.01 -1.59 28.33
N VAL A 3 -8.35 -1.17 27.25
CA VAL A 3 -8.99 -0.82 25.98
C VAL A 3 -8.37 -1.69 24.89
N TYR A 4 -9.19 -2.22 24.00
CA TYR A 4 -8.76 -3.03 22.87
C TYR A 4 -9.01 -2.22 21.60
N ILE A 5 -7.99 -2.12 20.74
CA ILE A 5 -7.99 -1.24 19.58
C ILE A 5 -7.79 -2.08 18.30
N ASN A 6 -8.63 -1.83 17.32
CA ASN A 6 -8.40 -2.26 15.94
C ASN A 6 -7.95 -1.05 15.12
N TYR A 7 -7.09 -1.26 14.14
CA TYR A 7 -6.54 -0.17 13.32
C TYR A 7 -6.34 -0.58 11.87
N ASP A 8 -6.51 0.39 10.99
CA ASP A 8 -6.15 0.29 9.58
C ASP A 8 -4.82 1.06 9.36
N GLY A 9 -3.74 0.31 9.17
CA GLY A 9 -2.40 0.89 9.03
C GLY A 9 -2.26 1.78 7.79
N ASN A 10 -2.89 1.41 6.67
CA ASN A 10 -2.83 2.19 5.45
C ASN A 10 -3.56 3.54 5.60
N ALA A 11 -4.74 3.53 6.20
CA ALA A 11 -5.49 4.75 6.46
C ALA A 11 -4.74 5.67 7.44
N ALA A 12 -4.18 5.10 8.51
CA ALA A 12 -3.38 5.85 9.47
C ALA A 12 -2.14 6.47 8.84
N CYS A 13 -1.40 5.72 8.03
CA CYS A 13 -0.21 6.24 7.33
C CYS A 13 -0.55 7.36 6.35
N ARG A 14 -1.68 7.26 5.65
CA ARG A 14 -2.15 8.33 4.76
C ARG A 14 -2.41 9.62 5.51
N VAL A 15 -3.09 9.55 6.65
CA VAL A 15 -3.37 10.71 7.50
C VAL A 15 -2.07 11.34 7.99
N ILE A 16 -1.14 10.54 8.48
CA ILE A 16 0.17 11.02 8.96
C ILE A 16 0.94 11.72 7.83
N LEU A 17 0.98 11.11 6.64
CA LEU A 17 1.64 11.69 5.47
C LEU A 17 1.05 13.07 5.12
N GLN A 18 -0.27 13.17 5.04
CA GLN A 18 -0.96 14.42 4.75
C GLN A 18 -0.68 15.48 5.81
N GLU A 19 -0.74 15.13 7.09
CA GLU A 19 -0.47 16.05 8.19
C GLU A 19 0.96 16.61 8.12
N GLN A 20 1.96 15.77 7.81
CA GLN A 20 3.33 16.21 7.70
C GLN A 20 3.56 17.10 6.48
N LEU A 21 2.96 16.78 5.33
CA LEU A 21 3.04 17.61 4.14
C LEU A 21 2.41 18.99 4.36
N GLU A 22 1.25 19.03 5.01
CA GLU A 22 0.55 20.27 5.35
C GLU A 22 1.32 21.11 6.36
N ARG A 23 1.90 20.47 7.39
CA ARG A 23 2.72 21.16 8.40
C ARG A 23 3.94 21.85 7.79
N LEU A 24 4.55 21.23 6.79
CA LEU A 24 5.71 21.79 6.08
C LEU A 24 5.31 22.71 4.91
N GLU A 25 4.01 22.96 4.74
CA GLU A 25 3.47 23.81 3.67
C GLU A 25 3.85 23.34 2.26
N ILE A 26 4.00 22.01 2.10
CA ILE A 26 4.32 21.39 0.82
C ILE A 26 3.04 21.20 0.01
N GLN A 27 3.01 21.71 -1.21
CA GLN A 27 1.92 21.49 -2.15
C GLN A 27 2.07 20.12 -2.80
N TYR A 28 1.05 19.29 -2.71
CA TYR A 28 1.10 17.91 -3.19
C TYR A 28 -0.21 17.44 -3.79
N GLN A 29 -0.13 16.39 -4.59
CA GLN A 29 -1.27 15.63 -5.07
C GLN A 29 -1.06 14.16 -4.71
N LEU A 30 -2.09 13.56 -4.11
CA LEU A 30 -2.13 12.11 -3.88
C LEU A 30 -2.71 11.43 -5.12
N PHE A 31 -2.00 10.41 -5.58
CA PHE A 31 -2.49 9.53 -6.64
C PHE A 31 -3.02 8.24 -6.04
N ASP A 32 -2.28 7.18 -6.14
CA ASP A 32 -2.60 5.91 -5.49
C ASP A 32 -1.98 5.83 -4.09
N LEU A 33 -2.23 4.74 -3.38
CA LEU A 33 -1.60 4.44 -2.11
C LEU A 33 -0.08 4.50 -2.25
N GLY A 34 0.54 5.36 -1.45
CA GLY A 34 1.99 5.50 -1.42
C GLY A 34 2.59 6.30 -2.57
N GLU A 35 1.80 6.87 -3.48
CA GLU A 35 2.30 7.73 -4.55
C GLU A 35 1.79 9.15 -4.37
N ILE A 36 2.73 10.09 -4.21
CA ILE A 36 2.45 11.52 -4.14
C ILE A 36 3.30 12.27 -5.15
N GLU A 37 2.75 13.31 -5.71
CA GLU A 37 3.49 14.29 -6.51
C GLU A 37 3.58 15.60 -5.74
N ILE A 38 4.80 16.09 -5.58
CA ILE A 38 5.06 17.40 -4.97
C ILE A 38 5.05 18.43 -6.10
N SER A 39 4.15 19.40 -6.00
CA SER A 39 3.86 20.33 -7.09
C SER A 39 4.96 21.39 -7.29
N ASP A 40 5.66 21.77 -6.22
CA ASP A 40 6.69 22.79 -6.24
C ASP A 40 8.06 22.20 -5.92
N GLU A 41 9.11 22.87 -6.39
CA GLU A 41 10.46 22.54 -5.95
C GLU A 41 10.59 22.89 -4.46
N ILE A 42 10.93 21.90 -3.66
CA ILE A 42 11.22 22.08 -2.24
C ILE A 42 12.72 22.08 -2.01
N SER A 43 13.16 22.78 -0.98
CA SER A 43 14.57 22.80 -0.61
C SER A 43 15.02 21.43 -0.07
N GLU A 44 16.31 21.13 -0.17
CA GLU A 44 16.89 19.93 0.43
C GLU A 44 16.60 19.85 1.92
N GLU A 45 16.67 20.98 2.61
CA GLU A 45 16.37 21.07 4.04
C GLU A 45 14.92 20.68 4.35
N THR A 46 13.94 21.21 3.57
CA THR A 46 12.53 20.83 3.73
C THR A 46 12.29 19.37 3.43
N PHE A 47 12.94 18.82 2.40
CA PHE A 47 12.86 17.40 2.08
C PHE A 47 13.42 16.52 3.19
N GLU A 48 14.55 16.90 3.76
CA GLU A 48 15.15 16.18 4.90
C GLU A 48 14.26 16.23 6.13
N GLU A 49 13.64 17.38 6.43
CA GLU A 49 12.67 17.49 7.51
C GLU A 49 11.46 16.57 7.31
N LEU A 50 10.93 16.53 6.09
CA LEU A 50 9.83 15.60 5.74
C LEU A 50 10.25 14.16 5.96
N GLN A 51 11.40 13.78 5.45
CA GLN A 51 11.93 12.42 5.59
C GLN A 51 12.10 12.02 7.07
N ASN A 52 12.69 12.90 7.87
CA ASN A 52 12.88 12.67 9.29
C ASN A 52 11.53 12.57 10.05
N ALA A 53 10.57 13.42 9.71
CA ALA A 53 9.25 13.39 10.31
C ALA A 53 8.51 12.10 10.01
N LEU A 54 8.57 11.62 8.77
CA LEU A 54 7.92 10.38 8.35
C LEU A 54 8.61 9.13 8.95
N ASN A 55 9.94 9.15 9.05
CA ASN A 55 10.71 8.04 9.62
C ASN A 55 10.33 7.74 11.07
N LYS A 56 9.91 8.74 11.84
CA LYS A 56 9.41 8.56 13.22
C LYS A 56 8.19 7.64 13.29
N TYR A 57 7.43 7.57 12.22
CA TYR A 57 6.23 6.73 12.11
C TYR A 57 6.49 5.46 11.27
N SER A 58 7.77 5.15 11.01
CA SER A 58 8.15 4.03 10.14
C SER A 58 7.61 4.15 8.72
N ILE A 59 7.46 5.38 8.24
CA ILE A 59 7.12 5.69 6.86
C ILE A 59 8.39 6.13 6.16
N TYR A 60 8.77 5.46 5.07
CA TYR A 60 10.03 5.69 4.39
C TYR A 60 9.82 6.11 2.94
N ILE A 61 10.54 7.16 2.52
CA ILE A 61 10.58 7.57 1.12
C ILE A 61 11.49 6.58 0.36
N LEU A 62 10.96 6.04 -0.73
CA LEU A 62 11.64 5.01 -1.52
C LEU A 62 12.46 5.64 -2.63
N ASN A 63 13.76 5.41 -2.62
CA ASN A 63 14.70 6.06 -3.54
C ASN A 63 15.10 5.16 -4.72
N SER A 64 14.92 3.85 -4.66
CA SER A 64 15.27 2.95 -5.75
C SER A 64 14.05 2.59 -6.60
N GLN A 65 14.27 2.43 -7.92
CA GLN A 65 13.20 2.01 -8.84
C GLN A 65 12.61 0.65 -8.47
N LYS A 66 13.45 -0.27 -7.99
CA LYS A 66 13.02 -1.62 -7.59
C LYS A 66 12.16 -1.60 -6.34
N SER A 67 12.54 -0.84 -5.32
CA SER A 67 11.71 -0.70 -4.11
C SER A 67 10.39 -0.01 -4.40
N GLN A 68 10.38 0.97 -5.29
CA GLN A 68 9.16 1.62 -5.76
C GLN A 68 8.26 0.64 -6.50
N LEU A 69 8.81 -0.19 -7.39
CA LEU A 69 8.05 -1.19 -8.12
C LEU A 69 7.44 -2.23 -7.17
N ILE A 70 8.19 -2.73 -6.21
CA ILE A 70 7.69 -3.68 -5.22
C ILE A 70 6.54 -3.07 -4.41
N GLN A 71 6.67 -1.82 -3.99
CA GLN A 71 5.60 -1.14 -3.28
C GLN A 71 4.35 -0.97 -4.16
N ARG A 72 4.51 -0.63 -5.43
CA ARG A 72 3.39 -0.54 -6.37
C ARG A 72 2.69 -1.89 -6.58
N ILE A 73 3.44 -2.98 -6.63
CA ILE A 73 2.86 -4.34 -6.69
C ILE A 73 2.03 -4.62 -5.44
N LYS A 74 2.57 -4.34 -4.26
CA LYS A 74 1.86 -4.53 -2.98
C LYS A 74 0.59 -3.69 -2.92
N ASP A 75 0.68 -2.43 -3.28
CA ASP A 75 -0.46 -1.50 -3.27
C ASP A 75 -1.57 -1.94 -4.23
N ALA A 76 -1.19 -2.38 -5.43
CA ALA A 76 -2.14 -2.88 -6.42
C ALA A 76 -2.88 -4.13 -5.91
N ILE A 77 -2.18 -5.04 -5.24
CA ILE A 77 -2.77 -6.24 -4.65
C ILE A 77 -3.71 -5.87 -3.49
N VAL A 78 -3.29 -4.97 -2.62
CA VAL A 78 -4.10 -4.51 -1.49
C VAL A 78 -5.38 -3.83 -1.98
N GLU A 79 -5.29 -2.93 -2.95
CA GLU A 79 -6.47 -2.31 -3.58
C GLU A 79 -7.42 -3.34 -4.17
N MET A 80 -6.89 -4.30 -4.94
CA MET A 80 -7.67 -5.35 -5.57
C MET A 80 -8.46 -6.18 -4.53
N ILE A 81 -7.85 -6.49 -3.39
CA ILE A 81 -8.44 -7.36 -2.37
C ILE A 81 -9.40 -6.60 -1.46
N PHE A 82 -9.04 -5.39 -1.03
CA PHE A 82 -9.80 -4.64 -0.03
C PHE A 82 -10.85 -3.70 -0.60
N GLU A 83 -10.74 -3.31 -1.87
CA GLU A 83 -11.72 -2.46 -2.55
C GLU A 83 -12.55 -3.28 -3.53
N LYS A 84 -13.87 -3.38 -3.27
CA LYS A 84 -14.80 -4.17 -4.11
C LYS A 84 -14.83 -3.71 -5.57
N ASP A 85 -14.72 -2.39 -5.79
CA ASP A 85 -14.75 -1.79 -7.12
C ASP A 85 -13.50 -2.08 -7.95
N LYS A 86 -12.44 -2.55 -7.30
CA LYS A 86 -11.14 -2.88 -7.91
C LYS A 86 -10.96 -4.38 -8.19
N MET A 87 -11.94 -5.21 -7.85
CA MET A 87 -11.85 -6.65 -8.12
C MET A 87 -11.80 -6.90 -9.62
N PRO A 88 -10.77 -7.61 -10.14
CA PRO A 88 -10.60 -7.82 -11.56
C PRO A 88 -11.61 -8.82 -12.11
N ILE A 89 -12.09 -8.57 -13.34
CA ILE A 89 -12.89 -9.52 -14.11
C ILE A 89 -11.98 -10.59 -14.73
N THR A 90 -10.69 -10.28 -14.88
CA THR A 90 -9.67 -11.14 -15.47
C THR A 90 -8.81 -11.81 -14.39
N THR A 91 -7.82 -12.59 -14.81
CA THR A 91 -6.86 -13.19 -13.90
C THR A 91 -6.01 -12.13 -13.19
N ILE A 92 -5.51 -12.46 -12.01
CA ILE A 92 -4.64 -11.56 -11.21
C ILE A 92 -3.38 -11.20 -11.99
N SER A 93 -2.78 -12.17 -12.69
CA SER A 93 -1.58 -11.92 -13.50
C SER A 93 -1.85 -10.89 -14.61
N HIS A 94 -2.98 -10.98 -15.28
CA HIS A 94 -3.38 -10.02 -16.30
C HIS A 94 -3.68 -8.65 -15.70
N TYR A 95 -4.38 -8.60 -14.58
CA TYR A 95 -4.66 -7.36 -13.86
C TYR A 95 -3.40 -6.61 -13.46
N LEU A 96 -2.42 -7.30 -12.85
CA LEU A 96 -1.16 -6.68 -12.44
C LEU A 96 -0.32 -6.22 -13.63
N SER A 97 -0.26 -7.04 -14.68
CA SER A 97 0.47 -6.70 -15.90
C SER A 97 -0.10 -5.45 -16.57
N ASP A 98 -1.41 -5.34 -16.68
CA ASP A 98 -2.07 -4.18 -17.25
C ASP A 98 -1.88 -2.92 -16.38
N LYS A 99 -2.08 -3.06 -15.09
CA LYS A 99 -2.00 -1.91 -14.16
C LYS A 99 -0.58 -1.33 -14.09
N LEU A 100 0.45 -2.18 -14.13
CA LEU A 100 1.84 -1.77 -13.96
C LEU A 100 2.61 -1.68 -15.28
N ASN A 101 2.00 -2.03 -16.40
CA ASN A 101 2.61 -2.02 -17.75
C ASN A 101 3.91 -2.83 -17.86
N LEU A 102 3.98 -3.95 -17.15
CA LEU A 102 5.11 -4.87 -17.14
C LEU A 102 4.61 -6.31 -17.21
N SER A 103 5.41 -7.21 -17.78
CA SER A 103 5.03 -8.62 -17.83
C SER A 103 4.92 -9.22 -16.43
N TYR A 104 3.96 -10.12 -16.23
CA TYR A 104 3.81 -10.79 -14.94
C TYR A 104 5.05 -11.59 -14.53
N GLY A 105 5.72 -12.22 -15.50
CA GLY A 105 6.96 -12.93 -15.23
C GLY A 105 8.04 -12.03 -14.65
N TYR A 106 8.20 -10.82 -15.17
CA TYR A 106 9.13 -9.82 -14.63
C TYR A 106 8.71 -9.37 -13.23
N LEU A 107 7.43 -9.03 -13.05
CA LEU A 107 6.90 -8.63 -11.74
C LEU A 107 7.10 -9.72 -10.69
N SER A 108 6.81 -10.95 -11.03
CA SER A 108 6.96 -12.11 -10.15
C SER A 108 8.42 -12.34 -9.75
N ASN A 109 9.35 -12.25 -10.70
CA ASN A 109 10.78 -12.43 -10.43
C ASN A 109 11.33 -11.33 -9.52
N VAL A 110 11.05 -10.07 -9.82
CA VAL A 110 11.49 -8.93 -9.00
C VAL A 110 10.92 -9.02 -7.60
N PHE A 111 9.63 -9.32 -7.47
CA PHE A 111 8.96 -9.42 -6.18
C PHE A 111 9.57 -10.53 -5.32
N SER A 112 9.73 -11.74 -5.84
CA SER A 112 10.29 -12.86 -5.07
C SER A 112 11.77 -12.67 -4.73
N GLU A 113 12.55 -12.05 -5.61
CA GLU A 113 13.96 -11.77 -5.36
C GLU A 113 14.16 -10.79 -4.19
N TYR A 114 13.32 -9.77 -4.08
CA TYR A 114 13.46 -8.72 -3.06
C TYR A 114 12.68 -8.97 -1.77
N THR A 115 11.54 -9.67 -1.85
CA THR A 115 10.69 -9.91 -0.68
C THR A 115 10.86 -11.32 -0.08
N TYR A 116 11.59 -12.19 -0.77
CA TYR A 116 11.77 -13.60 -0.42
C TYR A 116 10.45 -14.38 -0.31
N THR A 117 9.40 -13.89 -0.95
CA THR A 117 8.09 -14.55 -1.04
C THR A 117 7.50 -14.34 -2.43
N SER A 118 6.54 -15.18 -2.82
CA SER A 118 5.85 -15.03 -4.10
C SER A 118 4.71 -14.02 -4.04
N ILE A 119 4.33 -13.46 -5.20
CA ILE A 119 3.13 -12.63 -5.33
C ILE A 119 1.89 -13.42 -4.88
N GLU A 120 1.78 -14.69 -5.27
CA GLU A 120 0.66 -15.56 -4.91
C GLU A 120 0.55 -15.74 -3.41
N ASN A 121 1.67 -15.94 -2.72
CA ASN A 121 1.70 -16.05 -1.27
C ASN A 121 1.32 -14.73 -0.58
N PHE A 122 1.80 -13.61 -1.10
CA PHE A 122 1.41 -12.28 -0.61
C PHE A 122 -0.10 -12.05 -0.74
N ILE A 123 -0.70 -12.46 -1.85
CA ILE A 123 -2.15 -12.40 -2.07
C ILE A 123 -2.90 -13.23 -1.04
N ILE A 124 -2.44 -14.45 -0.75
CA ILE A 124 -3.04 -15.33 0.28
C ILE A 124 -3.01 -14.63 1.64
N ILE A 125 -1.88 -14.05 2.01
CA ILE A 125 -1.74 -13.33 3.28
C ILE A 125 -2.71 -12.16 3.36
N GLN A 126 -2.86 -11.38 2.27
CA GLN A 126 -3.79 -10.26 2.24
C GLN A 126 -5.26 -10.70 2.32
N LYS A 127 -5.61 -11.81 1.69
CA LYS A 127 -6.95 -12.40 1.82
C LYS A 127 -7.25 -12.85 3.25
N ILE A 128 -6.27 -13.41 3.94
CA ILE A 128 -6.39 -13.78 5.36
C ILE A 128 -6.60 -12.54 6.22
N GLU A 129 -5.86 -11.47 5.97
CA GLU A 129 -6.01 -10.20 6.69
C GLU A 129 -7.40 -9.58 6.46
N LYS A 130 -7.91 -9.64 5.23
CA LYS A 130 -9.27 -9.20 4.92
C LYS A 130 -10.31 -10.04 5.67
N ALA A 131 -10.15 -11.36 5.71
CA ALA A 131 -11.06 -12.23 6.45
C ALA A 131 -11.08 -11.91 7.95
N LYS A 132 -9.92 -11.69 8.55
CA LYS A 132 -9.81 -11.26 9.96
C LYS A 132 -10.53 -9.94 10.20
N LYS A 133 -10.34 -8.96 9.31
CA LYS A 133 -10.99 -7.65 9.40
C LYS A 133 -12.51 -7.78 9.36
N LEU A 134 -13.04 -8.57 8.43
CA LEU A 134 -14.47 -8.79 8.29
C LEU A 134 -15.08 -9.50 9.51
N ILE A 135 -14.37 -10.45 10.10
CA ILE A 135 -14.82 -11.12 11.33
C ILE A 135 -14.88 -10.14 12.51
N ILE A 136 -13.89 -9.28 12.64
CA ILE A 136 -13.77 -8.35 13.78
C ILE A 136 -14.71 -7.17 13.63
N GLU A 137 -14.75 -6.53 12.46
CA GLU A 137 -15.47 -5.27 12.25
C GLU A 137 -16.95 -5.46 11.90
N GLU A 138 -17.26 -6.49 11.11
CA GLU A 138 -18.60 -6.72 10.57
C GLU A 138 -19.29 -7.94 11.20
N GLU A 139 -18.63 -8.63 12.10
CA GLU A 139 -19.14 -9.83 12.79
C GLU A 139 -19.63 -10.92 11.82
N LEU A 140 -19.02 -10.99 10.63
CA LEU A 140 -19.38 -11.97 9.62
C LEU A 140 -18.87 -13.37 9.97
N THR A 141 -19.63 -14.40 9.59
CA THR A 141 -19.19 -15.80 9.69
C THR A 141 -18.21 -16.14 8.58
N LEU A 142 -17.44 -17.23 8.73
CA LEU A 142 -16.53 -17.71 7.69
C LEU A 142 -17.25 -18.05 6.38
N THR A 143 -18.52 -18.49 6.46
CA THR A 143 -19.34 -18.78 5.29
C THR A 143 -19.69 -17.51 4.52
N GLU A 144 -19.96 -16.41 5.23
CA GLU A 144 -20.28 -15.11 4.64
C GLU A 144 -19.06 -14.41 4.03
N ILE A 145 -17.85 -14.78 4.44
CA ILE A 145 -16.57 -14.21 3.98
C ILE A 145 -16.00 -15.02 2.81
N SER A 146 -16.78 -15.59 1.95
CA SER A 146 -16.25 -16.34 0.81
C SER A 146 -15.58 -15.42 -0.21
N PHE A 147 -14.38 -15.77 -0.64
CA PHE A 147 -13.58 -15.04 -1.60
C PHE A 147 -13.77 -15.55 -3.04
#